data_4f35a71afb2c55e455eaf866fdd9d712
#
_entry.id   4f35a71afb2c55e455eaf866fdd9d712
#
_cell.length_a   1.000
_cell.length_b   1.000
_cell.length_c   1.000
_cell.angle_alpha   90.00
_cell.angle_beta   90.00
_cell.angle_gamma   90.00
#
_symmetry.space_group_name_H-M   'P 1'
#
loop_
_entity.id
_entity.type
_entity.pdbx_description
1 polymer ?
#
loop_
_entity_poly.entity_id
_entity_poly.type
_entity_poly.pdbx_seq_one_letter_code
_entity_poly.pdbx_strand_id
1 'polypeptide(L)'
;MRPVVSHVGPDRATAASVAVFVDRDGVVNEQRTGKYVHSWSDFTFLPDAIDAFVALAEAGIATFVVTNQGGVGRGFLSAASLDDIHHRMVSAIREAGGRLDAIIHCPHAPAAGCNCRKPRPGMLIELASRFALRLDRATFIGDNVTDLEAGRDAGCTTILVATGEGVRSAARLGIASPQGSGAADVQCIAMPGLRAVAPGLAAAVAYLIERTSPL
;
A
#
# COMPACT_ATOMS: atom_id res chain seq x y z
N MET A 1 -15.05 2.05 -16.18
CA MET A 1 -15.12 2.18 -14.70
C MET A 1 -13.77 2.66 -14.20
N ARG A 2 -13.72 3.79 -13.48
CA ARG A 2 -12.47 4.40 -12.99
C ARG A 2 -12.31 4.18 -11.48
N PRO A 3 -11.07 4.19 -10.96
CA PRO A 3 -10.83 4.23 -9.52
C PRO A 3 -11.24 5.60 -8.97
N VAL A 4 -11.38 5.67 -7.64
CA VAL A 4 -11.70 6.92 -6.93
C VAL A 4 -10.48 7.37 -6.15
N VAL A 5 -10.11 8.64 -6.29
CA VAL A 5 -9.10 9.30 -5.45
C VAL A 5 -9.84 10.04 -4.34
N SER A 6 -9.74 9.57 -3.12
CA SER A 6 -10.49 10.09 -1.96
C SER A 6 -9.70 11.07 -1.11
N HIS A 7 -8.39 11.20 -1.34
CA HIS A 7 -7.53 12.16 -0.68
C HIS A 7 -6.41 12.60 -1.62
N VAL A 8 -6.07 13.87 -1.57
CA VAL A 8 -4.87 14.45 -2.21
C VAL A 8 -4.24 15.38 -1.19
N GLY A 9 -2.99 15.10 -0.82
CA GLY A 9 -2.21 15.92 0.10
C GLY A 9 -1.90 17.32 -0.47
N PRO A 10 -1.51 18.28 0.37
CA PRO A 10 -1.20 19.64 -0.06
C PRO A 10 0.06 19.73 -0.92
N ASP A 11 1.04 18.87 -0.66
CA ASP A 11 2.31 18.85 -1.39
C ASP A 11 2.24 17.85 -2.53
N ARG A 12 2.41 18.32 -3.76
CA ARG A 12 2.47 17.44 -4.92
C ARG A 12 3.84 16.77 -5.00
N ALA A 13 3.87 15.46 -5.11
CA ALA A 13 5.05 14.72 -5.50
C ALA A 13 5.60 15.28 -6.83
N THR A 14 6.92 15.45 -6.93
CA THR A 14 7.57 15.89 -8.16
C THR A 14 7.99 14.69 -9.00
N ALA A 15 8.09 14.88 -10.32
CA ALA A 15 8.46 13.81 -11.27
C ALA A 15 9.80 13.11 -10.99
N ALA A 16 10.66 13.71 -10.16
CA ALA A 16 11.96 13.15 -9.75
C ALA A 16 11.87 12.32 -8.45
N SER A 17 10.73 12.34 -7.75
CA SER A 17 10.58 11.71 -6.44
C SER A 17 10.52 10.20 -6.56
N VAL A 18 11.22 9.50 -5.65
CA VAL A 18 10.96 8.09 -5.38
C VAL A 18 9.54 7.99 -4.80
N ALA A 19 8.76 7.04 -5.29
CA ALA A 19 7.39 6.85 -4.84
C ALA A 19 7.19 5.48 -4.18
N VAL A 20 6.41 5.45 -3.11
CA VAL A 20 5.99 4.23 -2.45
C VAL A 20 4.47 4.13 -2.49
N PHE A 21 3.99 3.03 -3.02
CA PHE A 21 2.59 2.62 -2.96
C PHE A 21 2.44 1.62 -1.82
N VAL A 22 1.38 1.74 -1.02
CA VAL A 22 1.12 0.89 0.14
C VAL A 22 -0.32 0.39 0.05
N ASP A 23 -0.55 -0.92 0.19
CA ASP A 23 -1.93 -1.41 0.39
C ASP A 23 -2.43 -0.98 1.77
N ARG A 24 -3.76 -0.96 1.96
CA ARG A 24 -4.38 -0.53 3.21
C ARG A 24 -4.62 -1.70 4.16
N ASP A 25 -5.53 -2.59 3.78
CA ASP A 25 -6.00 -3.69 4.64
C ASP A 25 -4.96 -4.80 4.70
N GLY A 26 -4.43 -5.09 5.88
CA GLY A 26 -3.35 -6.05 6.10
C GLY A 26 -1.95 -5.44 6.05
N VAL A 27 -1.81 -4.15 5.68
CA VAL A 27 -0.53 -3.44 5.62
C VAL A 27 -0.52 -2.19 6.50
N VAL A 28 -1.51 -1.32 6.36
CA VAL A 28 -1.68 -0.12 7.20
C VAL A 28 -2.54 -0.44 8.42
N ASN A 29 -3.64 -1.16 8.22
CA ASN A 29 -4.55 -1.56 9.26
C ASN A 29 -4.76 -3.07 9.29
N GLU A 30 -5.22 -3.56 10.43
CA GLU A 30 -5.59 -4.95 10.61
C GLU A 30 -6.61 -5.38 9.56
N GLN A 31 -6.34 -6.54 8.93
CA GLN A 31 -7.29 -7.15 8.02
C GLN A 31 -8.31 -7.96 8.82
N ARG A 32 -9.59 -7.68 8.62
CA ARG A 32 -10.67 -8.45 9.19
C ARG A 32 -11.04 -9.61 8.27
N THR A 33 -10.59 -10.80 8.59
CA THR A 33 -10.88 -12.01 7.81
C THR A 33 -12.39 -12.20 7.61
N GLY A 34 -12.83 -12.21 6.34
CA GLY A 34 -14.23 -12.38 5.95
C GLY A 34 -15.14 -11.19 6.26
N LYS A 35 -14.59 -10.05 6.72
CA LYS A 35 -15.36 -8.84 7.04
C LYS A 35 -14.69 -7.63 6.39
N TYR A 36 -15.48 -6.57 6.19
CA TYR A 36 -14.99 -5.27 5.79
C TYR A 36 -14.77 -4.37 7.01
N VAL A 37 -13.90 -3.39 6.88
CA VAL A 37 -13.85 -2.24 7.78
C VAL A 37 -14.99 -1.31 7.37
N HIS A 38 -16.08 -1.29 8.14
CA HIS A 38 -17.31 -0.55 7.79
C HIS A 38 -17.33 0.88 8.34
N SER A 39 -16.54 1.14 9.39
CA SER A 39 -16.48 2.41 10.08
C SER A 39 -15.10 2.62 10.72
N TRP A 40 -14.84 3.82 11.19
CA TRP A 40 -13.62 4.10 11.92
C TRP A 40 -13.44 3.26 13.19
N SER A 41 -14.52 2.89 13.87
CA SER A 41 -14.44 2.01 15.04
C SER A 41 -14.00 0.58 14.73
N ASP A 42 -14.05 0.19 13.46
CA ASP A 42 -13.53 -1.09 12.97
C ASP A 42 -12.08 -1.01 12.49
N PHE A 43 -11.55 0.20 12.37
CA PHE A 43 -10.20 0.45 11.85
C PHE A 43 -9.20 0.45 12.99
N THR A 44 -8.22 -0.44 12.92
CA THR A 44 -7.10 -0.51 13.87
C THR A 44 -5.81 -0.48 13.07
N PHE A 45 -4.95 0.51 13.31
CA PHE A 45 -3.62 0.51 12.70
C PHE A 45 -2.85 -0.76 13.11
N LEU A 46 -2.09 -1.32 12.17
CA LEU A 46 -1.08 -2.31 12.52
C LEU A 46 0.04 -1.64 13.35
N PRO A 47 0.70 -2.40 14.21
CA PRO A 47 1.86 -1.92 14.94
C PRO A 47 2.87 -1.27 13.97
N ASP A 48 3.46 -0.16 14.36
CA ASP A 48 4.49 0.60 13.63
C ASP A 48 4.06 1.14 12.24
N ALA A 49 2.77 1.01 11.86
CA ALA A 49 2.31 1.50 10.56
C ALA A 49 2.41 3.03 10.45
N ILE A 50 2.06 3.76 11.51
CA ILE A 50 2.18 5.22 11.54
C ILE A 50 3.65 5.64 11.46
N ASP A 51 4.54 4.98 12.22
CA ASP A 51 5.98 5.27 12.24
C ASP A 51 6.60 5.07 10.84
N ALA A 52 6.11 4.10 10.08
CA ALA A 52 6.52 3.92 8.68
C ALA A 52 6.19 5.13 7.80
N PHE A 53 5.01 5.74 7.97
CA PHE A 53 4.64 6.97 7.23
C PHE A 53 5.46 8.17 7.68
N VAL A 54 5.83 8.26 8.96
CA VAL A 54 6.75 9.29 9.47
C VAL A 54 8.12 9.14 8.83
N ALA A 55 8.70 7.95 8.84
CA ALA A 55 10.00 7.68 8.24
C ALA A 55 10.02 7.97 6.73
N LEU A 56 8.96 7.63 5.99
CA LEU A 56 8.82 7.98 4.56
C LEU A 56 8.77 9.49 4.34
N ALA A 57 8.07 10.22 5.22
CA ALA A 57 7.98 11.69 5.14
C ALA A 57 9.33 12.35 5.41
N GLU A 58 10.06 11.90 6.45
CA GLU A 58 11.42 12.37 6.79
C GLU A 58 12.42 12.09 5.66
N ALA A 59 12.29 10.96 4.98
CA ALA A 59 13.11 10.61 3.82
C ALA A 59 12.70 11.35 2.53
N GLY A 60 11.65 12.18 2.56
CA GLY A 60 11.16 12.92 1.39
C GLY A 60 10.51 12.03 0.32
N ILE A 61 10.12 10.81 0.66
CA ILE A 61 9.55 9.84 -0.27
C ILE A 61 8.05 10.10 -0.44
N ALA A 62 7.59 10.22 -1.69
CA ALA A 62 6.18 10.37 -2.00
C ALA A 62 5.42 9.07 -1.71
N THR A 63 4.31 9.16 -0.96
CA THR A 63 3.62 7.99 -0.42
C THR A 63 2.14 7.99 -0.80
N PHE A 64 1.66 6.85 -1.31
CA PHE A 64 0.30 6.67 -1.81
C PHE A 64 -0.31 5.38 -1.25
N VAL A 65 -1.56 5.46 -0.78
CA VAL A 65 -2.33 4.26 -0.44
C VAL A 65 -3.16 3.79 -1.64
N VAL A 66 -3.07 2.49 -1.95
CA VAL A 66 -3.70 1.85 -3.12
C VAL A 66 -4.49 0.63 -2.69
N THR A 67 -5.81 0.72 -2.59
CA THR A 67 -6.62 -0.32 -1.95
C THR A 67 -7.84 -0.78 -2.74
N ASN A 68 -8.18 -2.07 -2.63
CA ASN A 68 -9.39 -2.67 -3.20
C ASN A 68 -10.54 -2.57 -2.20
N GLN A 69 -11.52 -1.71 -2.45
CA GLN A 69 -12.68 -1.48 -1.59
C GLN A 69 -13.98 -2.00 -2.21
N GLY A 70 -13.99 -3.26 -2.59
CA GLY A 70 -15.13 -3.91 -3.24
C GLY A 70 -16.41 -4.00 -2.38
N GLY A 71 -16.33 -3.70 -1.08
CA GLY A 71 -17.47 -3.55 -0.19
C GLY A 71 -18.43 -2.47 -0.65
N VAL A 72 -17.92 -1.39 -1.24
CA VAL A 72 -18.73 -0.30 -1.79
C VAL A 72 -19.60 -0.81 -2.93
N GLY A 73 -19.01 -1.46 -3.93
CA GLY A 73 -19.74 -1.98 -5.08
C GLY A 73 -20.70 -3.14 -4.76
N ARG A 74 -20.55 -3.75 -3.59
CA ARG A 74 -21.47 -4.78 -3.05
C ARG A 74 -22.55 -4.21 -2.11
N GLY A 75 -22.51 -2.90 -1.82
CA GLY A 75 -23.44 -2.26 -0.89
C GLY A 75 -23.20 -2.57 0.60
N PHE A 76 -22.06 -3.17 0.96
CA PHE A 76 -21.70 -3.46 2.35
C PHE A 76 -21.07 -2.26 3.07
N LEU A 77 -20.59 -1.27 2.33
CA LEU A 77 -19.95 -0.07 2.81
C LEU A 77 -20.40 1.11 1.95
N SER A 78 -20.84 2.20 2.57
CA SER A 78 -21.14 3.42 1.81
C SER A 78 -19.85 4.15 1.40
N ALA A 79 -19.89 4.90 0.29
CA ALA A 79 -18.78 5.75 -0.10
C ALA A 79 -18.44 6.77 1.00
N ALA A 80 -19.46 7.36 1.64
CA ALA A 80 -19.27 8.33 2.72
C ALA A 80 -18.57 7.71 3.95
N SER A 81 -18.91 6.46 4.32
CA SER A 81 -18.23 5.76 5.42
C SER A 81 -16.76 5.46 5.06
N LEU A 82 -16.49 5.08 3.81
CA LEU A 82 -15.12 4.87 3.35
C LEU A 82 -14.31 6.17 3.37
N ASP A 83 -14.91 7.29 2.96
CA ASP A 83 -14.27 8.60 2.97
C ASP A 83 -13.98 9.06 4.41
N ASP A 84 -14.88 8.81 5.39
CA ASP A 84 -14.64 9.10 6.81
C ASP A 84 -13.45 8.28 7.36
N ILE A 85 -13.38 6.98 7.03
CA ILE A 85 -12.24 6.13 7.40
C ILE A 85 -10.93 6.71 6.83
N HIS A 86 -10.90 7.04 5.55
CA HIS A 86 -9.73 7.58 4.89
C HIS A 86 -9.32 8.94 5.47
N HIS A 87 -10.28 9.82 5.73
CA HIS A 87 -10.03 11.13 6.34
C HIS A 87 -9.37 11.00 7.71
N ARG A 88 -9.92 10.16 8.58
CA ARG A 88 -9.38 9.93 9.94
C ARG A 88 -8.02 9.24 9.91
N MET A 89 -7.80 8.28 9.00
CA MET A 89 -6.50 7.64 8.78
C MET A 89 -5.44 8.70 8.41
N VAL A 90 -5.75 9.59 7.47
CA VAL A 90 -4.86 10.70 7.07
C VAL A 90 -4.58 11.64 8.24
N SER A 91 -5.61 11.99 9.01
CA SER A 91 -5.45 12.88 10.18
C SER A 91 -4.50 12.27 11.21
N ALA A 92 -4.69 10.99 11.55
CA ALA A 92 -3.83 10.30 12.51
C ALA A 92 -2.36 10.23 12.04
N ILE A 93 -2.13 9.92 10.76
CA ILE A 93 -0.78 9.90 10.16
C ILE A 93 -0.14 11.30 10.23
N ARG A 94 -0.90 12.36 9.89
CA ARG A 94 -0.41 13.75 9.91
C ARG A 94 -0.13 14.23 11.33
N GLU A 95 -0.98 13.94 12.27
CA GLU A 95 -0.81 14.30 13.69
C GLU A 95 0.48 13.71 14.28
N ALA A 96 0.89 12.54 13.78
CA ALA A 96 2.17 11.91 14.15
C ALA A 96 3.39 12.46 13.39
N GLY A 97 3.21 13.40 12.45
CA GLY A 97 4.29 13.94 11.62
C GLY A 97 4.51 13.22 10.29
N GLY A 98 3.71 12.20 9.99
CA GLY A 98 3.76 11.50 8.71
C GLY A 98 3.08 12.27 7.56
N ARG A 99 3.30 11.79 6.32
CA ARG A 99 2.69 12.35 5.11
C ARG A 99 2.07 11.27 4.26
N LEU A 100 0.92 11.57 3.67
CA LEU A 100 0.28 10.78 2.65
C LEU A 100 -0.13 11.70 1.49
N ASP A 101 0.41 11.44 0.30
CA ASP A 101 0.21 12.32 -0.88
C ASP A 101 -1.14 12.06 -1.55
N ALA A 102 -1.59 10.81 -1.62
CA ALA A 102 -2.97 10.50 -2.03
C ALA A 102 -3.42 9.09 -1.60
N ILE A 103 -4.74 8.91 -1.57
CA ILE A 103 -5.38 7.60 -1.46
C ILE A 103 -6.16 7.34 -2.74
N ILE A 104 -5.95 6.19 -3.36
CA ILE A 104 -6.74 5.70 -4.49
C ILE A 104 -7.36 4.35 -4.13
N HIS A 105 -8.63 4.18 -4.47
CA HIS A 105 -9.30 2.92 -4.23
C HIS A 105 -10.14 2.44 -5.42
N CYS A 106 -10.27 1.12 -5.53
CA CYS A 106 -11.22 0.50 -6.45
C CYS A 106 -12.52 0.18 -5.69
N PRO A 107 -13.63 0.89 -5.96
CA PRO A 107 -14.90 0.64 -5.28
C PRO A 107 -15.68 -0.55 -5.87
N HIS A 108 -15.22 -1.12 -6.99
CA HIS A 108 -16.00 -2.09 -7.75
C HIS A 108 -16.00 -3.47 -7.12
N ALA A 109 -17.12 -4.16 -7.22
CA ALA A 109 -17.23 -5.58 -6.86
C ALA A 109 -16.24 -6.43 -7.69
N PRO A 110 -15.74 -7.57 -7.16
CA PRO A 110 -14.79 -8.42 -7.89
C PRO A 110 -15.25 -8.84 -9.28
N ALA A 111 -16.55 -9.11 -9.45
CA ALA A 111 -17.14 -9.52 -10.73
C ALA A 111 -17.33 -8.38 -11.75
N ALA A 112 -17.07 -7.11 -11.39
CA ALA A 112 -17.34 -5.96 -12.26
C ALA A 112 -16.39 -5.84 -13.45
N GLY A 113 -15.29 -6.61 -13.51
CA GLY A 113 -14.37 -6.64 -14.65
C GLY A 113 -13.61 -5.31 -14.90
N CYS A 114 -13.55 -4.39 -13.94
CA CYS A 114 -12.90 -3.08 -14.07
C CYS A 114 -11.37 -3.21 -14.23
N ASN A 115 -10.73 -2.21 -14.83
CA ASN A 115 -9.27 -2.20 -15.01
C ASN A 115 -8.50 -1.68 -13.79
N CYS A 116 -9.20 -1.16 -12.76
CA CYS A 116 -8.55 -0.58 -11.59
C CYS A 116 -8.33 -1.55 -10.43
N ARG A 117 -9.12 -2.64 -10.35
CA ARG A 117 -9.02 -3.59 -9.23
C ARG A 117 -7.75 -4.43 -9.34
N LYS A 118 -6.90 -4.44 -8.31
CA LYS A 118 -5.76 -5.37 -8.16
C LYS A 118 -6.25 -6.82 -8.34
N PRO A 119 -5.61 -7.67 -9.17
CA PRO A 119 -4.22 -7.55 -9.65
C PRO A 119 -4.01 -6.64 -10.88
N ARG A 120 -5.02 -5.99 -11.43
CA ARG A 120 -4.80 -5.07 -12.56
C ARG A 120 -4.12 -3.79 -12.10
N PRO A 121 -3.18 -3.21 -12.89
CA PRO A 121 -2.34 -2.09 -12.48
C PRO A 121 -3.02 -0.71 -12.57
N GLY A 122 -4.31 -0.63 -12.93
CA GLY A 122 -4.96 0.62 -13.30
C GLY A 122 -4.93 1.72 -12.25
N MET A 123 -4.92 1.41 -10.95
CA MET A 123 -4.77 2.41 -9.90
C MET A 123 -3.35 3.02 -9.87
N LEU A 124 -2.32 2.20 -10.06
CA LEU A 124 -0.92 2.64 -10.09
C LEU A 124 -0.67 3.54 -11.32
N ILE A 125 -1.19 3.14 -12.48
CA ILE A 125 -1.09 3.91 -13.73
C ILE A 125 -1.81 5.27 -13.58
N GLU A 126 -3.00 5.30 -12.95
CA GLU A 126 -3.74 6.55 -12.71
C GLU A 126 -2.95 7.50 -11.79
N LEU A 127 -2.35 6.99 -10.69
CA LEU A 127 -1.50 7.80 -9.81
C LEU A 127 -0.27 8.30 -10.55
N ALA A 128 0.41 7.44 -11.32
CA ALA A 128 1.58 7.83 -12.09
C ALA A 128 1.26 8.96 -13.08
N SER A 129 0.14 8.87 -13.78
CA SER A 129 -0.32 9.92 -14.69
C SER A 129 -0.64 11.24 -13.95
N ARG A 130 -1.32 11.14 -12.80
CA ARG A 130 -1.78 12.31 -12.04
C ARG A 130 -0.66 13.07 -11.35
N PHE A 131 0.33 12.35 -10.84
CA PHE A 131 1.44 12.90 -10.05
C PHE A 131 2.78 12.90 -10.81
N ALA A 132 2.77 12.57 -12.10
CA ALA A 132 3.98 12.48 -12.95
C ALA A 132 5.05 11.55 -12.37
N LEU A 133 4.65 10.38 -11.82
CA LEU A 133 5.56 9.44 -11.16
C LEU A 133 6.25 8.53 -12.16
N ARG A 134 7.47 8.14 -11.85
CA ARG A 134 8.24 7.11 -12.54
C ARG A 134 7.98 5.75 -11.90
N LEU A 135 7.14 4.91 -12.51
CA LEU A 135 6.78 3.59 -11.99
C LEU A 135 7.99 2.64 -11.88
N ASP A 136 8.97 2.78 -12.77
CA ASP A 136 10.22 2.03 -12.73
C ASP A 136 11.15 2.41 -11.55
N ARG A 137 10.85 3.51 -10.86
CA ARG A 137 11.52 3.95 -9.62
C ARG A 137 10.62 3.82 -8.39
N ALA A 138 9.41 3.32 -8.56
CA ALA A 138 8.45 3.16 -7.48
C ALA A 138 8.50 1.75 -6.89
N THR A 139 8.12 1.66 -5.62
CA THR A 139 7.96 0.39 -4.92
C THR A 139 6.52 0.25 -4.45
N PHE A 140 5.90 -0.93 -4.67
CA PHE A 140 4.60 -1.26 -4.09
C PHE A 140 4.77 -2.25 -2.94
N ILE A 141 4.31 -1.87 -1.76
CA ILE A 141 4.32 -2.68 -0.53
C ILE A 141 2.91 -3.21 -0.30
N GLY A 142 2.75 -4.53 -0.29
CA GLY A 142 1.45 -5.20 -0.12
C GLY A 142 1.58 -6.52 0.62
N ASP A 143 0.45 -7.08 1.04
CA ASP A 143 0.37 -8.37 1.74
C ASP A 143 -0.18 -9.50 0.86
N ASN A 144 -0.65 -9.17 -0.34
CA ASN A 144 -1.33 -10.12 -1.21
C ASN A 144 -0.63 -10.30 -2.55
N VAL A 145 -0.71 -11.51 -3.12
CA VAL A 145 -0.20 -11.79 -4.47
C VAL A 145 -0.78 -10.81 -5.51
N THR A 146 -2.03 -10.37 -5.33
CA THR A 146 -2.65 -9.37 -6.22
C THR A 146 -1.97 -8.00 -6.20
N ASP A 147 -1.29 -7.64 -5.10
CA ASP A 147 -0.50 -6.41 -5.00
C ASP A 147 0.79 -6.54 -5.80
N LEU A 148 1.45 -7.69 -5.64
CA LEU A 148 2.69 -8.01 -6.36
C LEU A 148 2.45 -8.06 -7.87
N GLU A 149 1.36 -8.70 -8.30
CA GLU A 149 0.98 -8.74 -9.72
C GLU A 149 0.69 -7.33 -10.26
N ALA A 150 -0.11 -6.53 -9.52
CA ALA A 150 -0.41 -5.16 -9.92
C ALA A 150 0.84 -4.28 -10.00
N GLY A 151 1.75 -4.40 -9.02
CA GLY A 151 3.02 -3.67 -9.00
C GLY A 151 3.93 -4.07 -10.17
N ARG A 152 4.14 -5.37 -10.38
CA ARG A 152 4.92 -5.90 -11.49
C ARG A 152 4.36 -5.45 -12.85
N ASP A 153 3.05 -5.58 -13.05
CA ASP A 153 2.40 -5.26 -14.33
C ASP A 153 2.36 -3.73 -14.59
N ALA A 154 2.52 -2.92 -13.52
CA ALA A 154 2.74 -1.48 -13.62
C ALA A 154 4.22 -1.11 -13.88
N GLY A 155 5.16 -2.04 -13.75
CA GLY A 155 6.60 -1.80 -13.86
C GLY A 155 7.28 -1.36 -12.56
N CYS A 156 6.59 -1.50 -11.41
CA CYS A 156 7.15 -1.22 -10.09
C CYS A 156 7.96 -2.40 -9.55
N THR A 157 8.88 -2.08 -8.64
CA THR A 157 9.40 -3.08 -7.70
C THR A 157 8.34 -3.37 -6.64
N THR A 158 8.28 -4.59 -6.12
CA THR A 158 7.35 -4.95 -5.04
C THR A 158 8.07 -5.47 -3.80
N ILE A 159 7.45 -5.25 -2.64
CA ILE A 159 7.84 -5.86 -1.36
C ILE A 159 6.59 -6.50 -0.77
N LEU A 160 6.68 -7.78 -0.41
CA LEU A 160 5.63 -8.48 0.32
C LEU A 160 5.84 -8.26 1.82
N VAL A 161 4.80 -7.92 2.56
CA VAL A 161 4.85 -7.92 4.03
C VAL A 161 4.14 -9.15 4.59
N ALA A 162 4.64 -9.70 5.69
CA ALA A 162 4.11 -10.91 6.30
C ALA A 162 2.84 -10.68 7.16
N THR A 163 2.41 -9.43 7.30
CA THR A 163 1.13 -9.07 7.94
C THR A 163 -0.06 -9.44 7.04
N GLY A 164 -1.27 -9.35 7.54
CA GLY A 164 -2.49 -9.62 6.78
C GLY A 164 -2.52 -11.03 6.16
N GLU A 165 -2.63 -11.09 4.82
CA GLU A 165 -2.55 -12.33 4.03
C GLU A 165 -1.11 -12.69 3.63
N GLY A 166 -0.12 -11.92 4.06
CA GLY A 166 1.26 -12.02 3.56
C GLY A 166 1.92 -13.38 3.80
N VAL A 167 1.71 -13.99 4.97
CA VAL A 167 2.22 -15.35 5.24
C VAL A 167 1.65 -16.37 4.24
N ARG A 168 0.35 -16.27 3.93
CA ARG A 168 -0.28 -17.14 2.93
C ARG A 168 0.20 -16.85 1.51
N SER A 169 0.42 -15.57 1.21
CA SER A 169 0.96 -15.12 -0.08
C SER A 169 2.38 -15.63 -0.28
N ALA A 170 3.25 -15.52 0.73
CA ALA A 170 4.61 -16.07 0.71
C ALA A 170 4.59 -17.57 0.47
N ALA A 171 3.76 -18.31 1.20
CA ALA A 171 3.64 -19.76 1.04
C ALA A 171 3.18 -20.15 -0.38
N ARG A 172 2.24 -19.41 -1.00
CA ARG A 172 1.81 -19.63 -2.40
C ARG A 172 2.94 -19.42 -3.41
N LEU A 173 3.90 -18.55 -3.07
CA LEU A 173 5.08 -18.28 -3.92
C LEU A 173 6.26 -19.20 -3.62
N GLY A 174 6.12 -20.12 -2.66
CA GLY A 174 7.20 -21.01 -2.22
C GLY A 174 8.28 -20.27 -1.42
N ILE A 175 7.95 -19.15 -0.80
CA ILE A 175 8.87 -18.29 -0.05
C ILE A 175 8.61 -18.50 1.45
N ALA A 176 9.67 -18.63 2.24
CA ALA A 176 9.57 -18.63 3.70
C ALA A 176 9.18 -17.23 4.20
N SER A 177 8.32 -17.18 5.21
CA SER A 177 8.01 -15.90 5.87
C SER A 177 9.16 -15.50 6.80
N PRO A 178 9.51 -14.21 6.86
CA PRO A 178 10.52 -13.73 7.77
C PRO A 178 10.11 -13.97 9.23
N GLN A 179 11.10 -14.24 10.08
CA GLN A 179 10.94 -14.35 11.52
C GLN A 179 11.50 -13.07 12.14
N GLY A 180 10.79 -12.49 13.10
CA GLY A 180 11.19 -11.23 13.74
C GLY A 180 10.36 -10.02 13.26
N SER A 181 10.80 -8.81 13.58
CA SER A 181 10.01 -7.58 13.34
C SER A 181 10.82 -6.40 12.74
N GLY A 182 12.14 -6.52 12.64
CA GLY A 182 13.02 -5.43 12.23
C GLY A 182 13.45 -5.46 10.76
N ALA A 183 14.16 -4.42 10.33
CA ALA A 183 14.75 -4.34 8.99
C ALA A 183 15.78 -5.45 8.70
N ALA A 184 16.49 -5.91 9.73
CA ALA A 184 17.45 -7.02 9.62
C ALA A 184 16.76 -8.35 9.26
N ASP A 185 15.46 -8.49 9.52
CA ASP A 185 14.68 -9.68 9.23
C ASP A 185 14.11 -9.71 7.80
N VAL A 186 14.35 -8.66 7.02
CA VAL A 186 13.91 -8.55 5.63
C VAL A 186 14.71 -9.52 4.76
N GLN A 187 14.01 -10.40 4.05
CA GLN A 187 14.59 -11.38 3.15
C GLN A 187 14.59 -10.87 1.72
N CYS A 188 15.78 -10.72 1.13
CA CYS A 188 15.91 -10.40 -0.28
C CYS A 188 15.48 -11.60 -1.15
N ILE A 189 14.71 -11.33 -2.19
CA ILE A 189 14.14 -12.36 -3.08
C ILE A 189 14.63 -12.12 -4.50
N ALA A 190 15.15 -13.17 -5.14
CA ALA A 190 15.57 -13.17 -6.53
C ALA A 190 14.41 -13.65 -7.45
N MET A 191 13.29 -12.87 -7.45
CA MET A 191 12.13 -13.17 -8.29
C MET A 191 11.75 -11.91 -9.09
N PRO A 192 11.40 -12.03 -10.38
CA PRO A 192 11.03 -10.89 -11.21
C PRO A 192 9.92 -10.04 -10.57
N GLY A 193 10.19 -8.76 -10.35
CA GLY A 193 9.27 -7.80 -9.77
C GLY A 193 9.17 -7.83 -8.23
N LEU A 194 9.52 -8.93 -7.56
CA LEU A 194 9.54 -9.02 -6.09
C LEU A 194 10.97 -8.90 -5.57
N ARG A 195 11.23 -7.83 -4.83
CA ARG A 195 12.57 -7.53 -4.28
C ARG A 195 12.82 -8.19 -2.94
N ALA A 196 11.81 -8.21 -2.07
CA ALA A 196 11.97 -8.67 -0.70
C ALA A 196 10.65 -9.12 -0.06
N VAL A 197 10.78 -9.90 1.00
CA VAL A 197 9.70 -10.16 1.97
C VAL A 197 10.12 -9.58 3.31
N ALA A 198 9.25 -8.75 3.91
CA ALA A 198 9.48 -8.06 5.17
C ALA A 198 8.49 -8.51 6.25
N PRO A 199 8.85 -8.44 7.54
CA PRO A 199 7.91 -8.76 8.62
C PRO A 199 6.65 -7.89 8.65
N GLY A 200 6.79 -6.60 8.35
CA GLY A 200 5.73 -5.60 8.35
C GLY A 200 6.11 -4.33 7.61
N LEU A 201 5.24 -3.33 7.66
CA LEU A 201 5.42 -2.09 6.89
C LEU A 201 6.67 -1.31 7.32
N ALA A 202 6.90 -1.15 8.63
CA ALA A 202 8.07 -0.41 9.11
C ALA A 202 9.40 -1.05 8.68
N ALA A 203 9.50 -2.38 8.75
CA ALA A 203 10.69 -3.10 8.30
C ALA A 203 10.90 -2.95 6.78
N ALA A 204 9.82 -3.00 5.98
CA ALA A 204 9.88 -2.80 4.54
C ALA A 204 10.34 -1.38 4.19
N VAL A 205 9.86 -0.37 4.92
CA VAL A 205 10.22 1.04 4.73
C VAL A 205 11.68 1.29 5.12
N ALA A 206 12.13 0.80 6.28
CA ALA A 206 13.52 0.93 6.71
C ALA A 206 14.48 0.32 5.69
N TYR A 207 14.18 -0.91 5.24
CA TYR A 207 14.94 -1.58 4.18
C TYR A 207 15.01 -0.77 2.88
N LEU A 208 13.93 -0.10 2.52
CA LEU A 208 13.86 0.71 1.31
C LEU A 208 14.69 2.00 1.45
N ILE A 209 14.58 2.70 2.59
CA ILE A 209 15.29 3.95 2.85
C ILE A 209 16.80 3.73 2.85
N GLU A 210 17.30 2.68 3.48
CA GLU A 210 18.72 2.31 3.49
C GLU A 210 19.31 2.16 2.09
N ARG A 211 18.50 1.78 1.10
CA ARG A 211 18.93 1.54 -0.29
C ARG A 211 18.67 2.69 -1.24
N THR A 212 17.92 3.69 -0.81
CA THR A 212 17.63 4.90 -1.60
C THR A 212 18.47 6.09 -1.16
N SER A 213 19.09 6.03 0.02
CA SER A 213 20.03 7.05 0.48
C SER A 213 21.28 7.05 -0.43
N PRO A 214 21.66 8.18 -1.04
CA PRO A 214 22.93 8.28 -1.74
C PRO A 214 24.08 8.07 -0.75
N LEU A 215 25.08 7.26 -1.14
CA LEU A 215 26.38 7.15 -0.44
C LEU A 215 27.12 8.47 -0.50
#